data_414c765968180e05c640e423ebe65b0e
#
_entry.id   414c765968180e05c640e423ebe65b0e
#
_cell.length_a   1.000
_cell.length_b   1.000
_cell.length_c   1.000
_cell.angle_alpha   90.00
_cell.angle_beta   90.00
_cell.angle_gamma   90.00
#
_symmetry.space_group_name_H-M   'P 1'
#
loop_
_entity.id
_entity.type
_entity.pdbx_description
1 polymer ?
#
loop_
_entity_poly.entity_id
_entity_poly.type
_entity_poly.pdbx_seq_one_letter_code
_entity_poly.pdbx_strand_id
1 'polypeptide(L)'
;MPFWIWLILGFVLLSFLGMFAATWPIAKKVYHNILVRTGPEKWTRANSYPPNPEHTRMFDLGMDWARENEARKRPVSIENEGLKLAGEYFDFGHKRCAIIFPGRTESLYYSYYFAQPYAEAGCNCLLYTSDAA
;
A
#
# COMPACT_ATOMS: atom_id res chain seq x y z
N MET A 1 -32.99 0.16 46.99
CA MET A 1 -31.80 0.81 46.43
C MET A 1 -32.07 2.29 46.28
N PRO A 2 -31.18 3.20 46.69
CA PRO A 2 -31.40 4.63 46.58
C PRO A 2 -31.46 5.09 45.11
N PHE A 3 -32.35 6.02 44.84
CA PHE A 3 -32.66 6.54 43.48
C PHE A 3 -31.42 7.04 42.71
N TRP A 4 -30.42 7.60 43.37
CA TRP A 4 -29.19 8.08 42.77
C TRP A 4 -28.34 6.97 42.12
N ILE A 5 -28.43 5.72 42.58
CA ILE A 5 -27.73 4.58 41.96
C ILE A 5 -28.28 4.35 40.55
N TRP A 6 -29.58 4.45 40.36
CA TRP A 6 -30.20 4.30 39.03
C TRP A 6 -29.81 5.42 38.08
N LEU A 7 -29.62 6.64 38.61
CA LEU A 7 -29.14 7.76 37.81
C LEU A 7 -27.68 7.54 37.34
N ILE A 8 -26.82 7.06 38.22
CA ILE A 8 -25.42 6.73 37.84
C ILE A 8 -25.39 5.61 36.82
N LEU A 9 -26.13 4.54 37.03
CA LEU A 9 -26.20 3.43 36.07
C LEU A 9 -26.76 3.89 34.72
N GLY A 10 -27.77 4.72 34.68
CA GLY A 10 -28.32 5.31 33.46
C GLY A 10 -27.32 6.18 32.75
N PHE A 11 -26.58 7.03 33.47
CA PHE A 11 -25.53 7.87 32.90
C PHE A 11 -24.40 7.05 32.32
N VAL A 12 -23.94 6.02 33.01
CA VAL A 12 -22.89 5.11 32.53
C VAL A 12 -23.34 4.39 31.25
N LEU A 13 -24.58 3.85 31.27
CA LEU A 13 -25.15 3.17 30.10
C LEU A 13 -25.26 4.11 28.89
N LEU A 14 -25.76 5.34 29.09
CA LEU A 14 -25.86 6.36 28.04
C LEU A 14 -24.51 6.75 27.50
N SER A 15 -23.50 6.86 28.37
CA SER A 15 -22.12 7.17 27.95
C SER A 15 -21.55 6.05 27.08
N PHE A 16 -21.76 4.79 27.43
CA PHE A 16 -21.35 3.65 26.61
C PHE A 16 -22.07 3.63 25.25
N LEU A 17 -23.38 3.84 25.24
CA LEU A 17 -24.14 3.89 23.99
C LEU A 17 -23.70 5.06 23.10
N GLY A 18 -23.45 6.23 23.68
CA GLY A 18 -22.92 7.40 22.95
C GLY A 18 -21.55 7.13 22.35
N MET A 19 -20.65 6.50 23.10
CA MET A 19 -19.33 6.12 22.62
C MET A 19 -19.42 5.11 21.46
N PHE A 20 -20.28 4.11 21.57
CA PHE A 20 -20.51 3.13 20.51
C PHE A 20 -21.11 3.78 19.25
N ALA A 21 -22.10 4.67 19.41
CA ALA A 21 -22.71 5.39 18.31
C ALA A 21 -21.73 6.31 17.59
N ALA A 22 -20.78 6.93 18.30
CA ALA A 22 -19.74 7.78 17.72
C ALA A 22 -18.62 6.97 17.04
N THR A 23 -18.29 5.79 17.58
CA THR A 23 -17.20 4.96 17.04
C THR A 23 -17.51 4.42 15.64
N TRP A 24 -18.76 4.06 15.39
CA TRP A 24 -19.17 3.48 14.11
C TRP A 24 -18.93 4.40 12.90
N PRO A 25 -19.40 5.67 12.86
CA PRO A 25 -19.14 6.55 11.73
C PRO A 25 -17.66 6.90 11.59
N ILE A 26 -16.94 7.03 12.70
CA ILE A 26 -15.47 7.28 12.67
C ILE A 26 -14.76 6.08 12.08
N ALA A 27 -15.04 4.86 12.54
CA ALA A 27 -14.46 3.64 12.01
C ALA A 27 -14.76 3.47 10.51
N LYS A 28 -16.00 3.74 10.09
CA LYS A 28 -16.41 3.70 8.69
C LYS A 28 -15.65 4.72 7.84
N LYS A 29 -15.47 5.94 8.34
CA LYS A 29 -14.70 6.99 7.66
C LYS A 29 -13.22 6.62 7.55
N VAL A 30 -12.62 6.10 8.62
CA VAL A 30 -11.24 5.61 8.63
C VAL A 30 -11.08 4.44 7.66
N TYR A 31 -12.00 3.47 7.68
CA TYR A 31 -12.01 2.34 6.76
C TYR A 31 -12.03 2.82 5.30
N HIS A 32 -12.98 3.69 4.93
CA HIS A 32 -13.06 4.20 3.56
C HIS A 32 -11.86 5.03 3.15
N ASN A 33 -11.29 5.82 4.04
CA ASN A 33 -10.16 6.68 3.72
C ASN A 33 -8.82 5.92 3.68
N ILE A 34 -8.71 4.85 4.46
CA ILE A 34 -7.43 4.14 4.64
C ILE A 34 -7.42 2.79 3.92
N LEU A 35 -8.56 2.08 3.86
CA LEU A 35 -8.62 0.71 3.35
C LEU A 35 -9.29 0.58 1.99
N VAL A 36 -10.26 1.46 1.69
CA VAL A 36 -10.95 1.42 0.40
C VAL A 36 -10.21 2.30 -0.59
N ARG A 37 -9.69 1.69 -1.62
CA ARG A 37 -9.04 2.40 -2.72
C ARG A 37 -10.09 3.11 -3.58
N THR A 38 -10.00 4.42 -3.68
CA THR A 38 -10.95 5.24 -4.44
C THR A 38 -10.36 5.81 -5.74
N GLY A 39 -9.13 5.42 -6.10
CA GLY A 39 -8.47 5.83 -7.35
C GLY A 39 -6.94 5.73 -7.25
N PRO A 40 -6.24 5.59 -8.40
CA PRO A 40 -4.79 5.40 -8.44
C PRO A 40 -4.02 6.58 -7.82
N GLU A 41 -4.55 7.79 -7.93
CA GLU A 41 -3.86 9.01 -7.50
C GLU A 41 -3.76 9.18 -5.98
N LYS A 42 -4.63 8.53 -5.19
CA LYS A 42 -4.66 8.70 -3.74
C LYS A 42 -3.65 7.82 -2.99
N TRP A 43 -2.98 6.91 -3.70
CA TRP A 43 -2.11 5.89 -3.11
C TRP A 43 -0.63 6.10 -3.40
N THR A 44 -0.28 7.18 -4.06
CA THR A 44 1.12 7.53 -4.28
C THR A 44 1.59 8.51 -3.22
N ARG A 45 2.75 8.30 -2.63
CA ARG A 45 3.37 9.24 -1.68
C ARG A 45 3.52 10.65 -2.25
N ALA A 46 3.60 10.77 -3.57
CA ALA A 46 3.67 12.05 -4.28
C ALA A 46 2.48 12.97 -3.99
N ASN A 47 1.31 12.42 -3.63
CA ASN A 47 0.09 13.19 -3.45
C ASN A 47 -0.27 13.44 -1.97
N SER A 48 0.46 12.88 -0.99
CA SER A 48 0.02 12.90 0.40
C SER A 48 0.68 13.97 1.28
N TYR A 49 1.79 14.60 0.87
CA TYR A 49 2.47 15.66 1.64
C TYR A 49 3.37 16.49 0.75
N PRO A 50 3.84 17.67 1.22
CA PRO A 50 4.86 18.40 0.49
C PRO A 50 5.99 17.43 0.13
N PRO A 51 6.42 17.40 -1.14
CA PRO A 51 7.29 16.36 -1.64
C PRO A 51 8.57 16.34 -0.80
N ASN A 52 8.78 15.22 -0.11
CA ASN A 52 10.05 15.01 0.55
C ASN A 52 11.10 14.84 -0.55
N PRO A 53 12.13 15.70 -0.63
CA PRO A 53 13.13 15.66 -1.71
C PRO A 53 13.79 14.29 -1.86
N GLU A 54 14.01 13.57 -0.75
CA GLU A 54 14.58 12.23 -0.77
C GLU A 54 13.65 11.20 -1.41
N HIS A 55 12.36 11.28 -1.16
CA HIS A 55 11.39 10.39 -1.82
C HIS A 55 11.29 10.66 -3.31
N THR A 56 11.33 11.92 -3.73
CA THR A 56 11.35 12.28 -5.14
C THR A 56 12.61 11.74 -5.81
N ARG A 57 13.76 11.94 -5.18
CA ARG A 57 15.04 11.40 -5.68
C ARG A 57 15.02 9.88 -5.80
N MET A 58 14.52 9.16 -4.81
CA MET A 58 14.39 7.69 -4.87
C MET A 58 13.47 7.25 -6.02
N PHE A 59 12.37 7.97 -6.21
CA PHE A 59 11.45 7.70 -7.31
C PHE A 59 12.14 7.91 -8.68
N ASP A 60 12.80 9.04 -8.87
CA ASP A 60 13.48 9.37 -10.12
C ASP A 60 14.58 8.36 -10.44
N LEU A 61 15.41 8.00 -9.46
CA LEU A 61 16.45 6.97 -9.63
C LEU A 61 15.86 5.60 -10.00
N GLY A 62 14.74 5.23 -9.37
CA GLY A 62 14.04 3.98 -9.71
C GLY A 62 13.48 4.00 -11.13
N MET A 63 12.88 5.11 -11.54
CA MET A 63 12.33 5.27 -12.89
C MET A 63 13.43 5.25 -13.96
N ASP A 64 14.57 5.86 -13.69
CA ASP A 64 15.72 5.83 -14.60
C ASP A 64 16.27 4.40 -14.74
N TRP A 65 16.45 3.71 -13.62
CA TRP A 65 16.85 2.30 -13.64
C TRP A 65 15.87 1.41 -14.42
N ALA A 66 14.56 1.60 -14.22
CA ALA A 66 13.55 0.83 -14.95
C ALA A 66 13.57 1.11 -16.45
N ARG A 67 13.82 2.36 -16.85
CA ARG A 67 13.93 2.77 -18.25
C ARG A 67 15.18 2.15 -18.90
N GLU A 68 16.32 2.14 -18.23
CA GLU A 68 17.55 1.52 -18.70
C GLU A 68 17.39 0.00 -18.89
N ASN A 69 16.52 -0.63 -18.11
CA ASN A 69 16.26 -2.06 -18.15
C ASN A 69 14.93 -2.45 -18.84
N GLU A 70 14.32 -1.53 -19.59
CA GLU A 70 13.02 -1.74 -20.24
C GLU A 70 13.02 -2.99 -21.15
N ALA A 71 14.11 -3.24 -21.88
CA ALA A 71 14.26 -4.40 -22.76
C ALA A 71 14.23 -5.75 -22.02
N ARG A 72 14.45 -5.76 -20.72
CA ARG A 72 14.45 -6.95 -19.84
C ARG A 72 13.14 -7.12 -19.09
N LYS A 73 12.29 -6.11 -19.17
CA LYS A 73 11.02 -6.04 -18.46
C LYS A 73 9.92 -6.78 -19.22
N ARG A 74 9.15 -7.59 -18.51
CA ARG A 74 7.92 -8.19 -19.05
C ARG A 74 6.80 -8.13 -18.03
N PRO A 75 5.56 -7.83 -18.46
CA PRO A 75 4.41 -7.89 -17.57
C PRO A 75 4.13 -9.33 -17.17
N VAL A 76 3.75 -9.51 -15.92
CA VAL A 76 3.33 -10.80 -15.37
C VAL A 76 2.03 -10.64 -14.59
N SER A 77 1.22 -11.67 -14.55
CA SER A 77 0.02 -11.68 -13.71
C SER A 77 -0.23 -13.07 -13.18
N ILE A 78 -0.78 -13.12 -11.97
CA ILE A 78 -1.26 -14.35 -11.32
C ILE A 78 -2.69 -14.12 -10.84
N GLU A 79 -3.51 -15.13 -10.98
CA GLU A 79 -4.88 -15.12 -10.47
C GLU A 79 -4.96 -16.04 -9.25
N ASN A 80 -5.54 -15.51 -8.16
CA ASN A 80 -5.78 -16.26 -6.94
C ASN A 80 -7.14 -15.86 -6.36
N GLU A 81 -8.03 -16.83 -6.17
CA GLU A 81 -9.38 -16.63 -5.62
C GLU A 81 -10.19 -15.51 -6.31
N GLY A 82 -10.05 -15.39 -7.64
CA GLY A 82 -10.74 -14.36 -8.44
C GLY A 82 -10.09 -12.97 -8.37
N LEU A 83 -8.97 -12.84 -7.66
CA LEU A 83 -8.16 -11.63 -7.63
C LEU A 83 -6.99 -11.76 -8.60
N LYS A 84 -6.88 -10.84 -9.53
CA LYS A 84 -5.76 -10.77 -10.46
C LYS A 84 -4.67 -9.86 -9.89
N LEU A 85 -3.55 -10.44 -9.53
CA LEU A 85 -2.34 -9.71 -9.15
C LEU A 85 -1.51 -9.48 -10.41
N ALA A 86 -1.18 -8.22 -10.68
CA ALA A 86 -0.31 -7.83 -11.77
C ALA A 86 1.07 -7.45 -11.24
N GLY A 87 2.07 -7.59 -12.08
CA GLY A 87 3.45 -7.24 -11.73
C GLY A 87 4.33 -7.11 -12.95
N GLU A 88 5.58 -6.81 -12.71
CA GLU A 88 6.62 -6.72 -13.73
C GLU A 88 7.81 -7.59 -13.33
N TYR A 89 8.31 -8.34 -14.28
CA TYR A 89 9.48 -9.20 -14.11
C TYR A 89 10.62 -8.68 -14.96
N PHE A 90 11.76 -8.44 -14.31
CA PHE A 90 13.01 -8.08 -14.96
C PHE A 90 13.92 -9.30 -15.02
N ASP A 91 14.20 -9.75 -16.23
CA ASP A 91 15.01 -10.94 -16.51
C ASP A 91 16.44 -10.55 -16.82
N PHE A 92 17.33 -10.83 -15.90
CA PHE A 92 18.78 -10.64 -16.05
C PHE A 92 19.53 -11.95 -16.36
N GLY A 93 18.79 -13.05 -16.58
CA GLY A 93 19.37 -14.38 -16.86
C GLY A 93 19.93 -15.08 -15.61
N HIS A 94 19.57 -14.64 -14.43
CA HIS A 94 20.07 -15.21 -13.18
C HIS A 94 19.19 -16.38 -12.67
N LYS A 95 19.78 -17.23 -11.84
CA LYS A 95 19.06 -18.37 -11.22
C LYS A 95 18.23 -17.96 -10.00
N ARG A 96 18.54 -16.82 -9.39
CA ARG A 96 17.85 -16.29 -8.21
C ARG A 96 16.86 -15.22 -8.64
N CYS A 97 15.79 -15.09 -7.91
CA CYS A 97 14.78 -14.04 -8.11
C CYS A 97 14.48 -13.36 -6.77
N ALA A 98 14.56 -12.04 -6.75
CA ALA A 98 14.06 -11.22 -5.66
C ALA A 98 12.60 -10.86 -5.95
N ILE A 99 11.72 -11.08 -4.98
CA ILE A 99 10.32 -10.68 -5.07
C ILE A 99 10.15 -9.44 -4.21
N ILE A 100 9.67 -8.35 -4.80
CA ILE A 100 9.53 -7.05 -4.15
C ILE A 100 8.06 -6.66 -4.15
N PHE A 101 7.50 -6.48 -2.95
CA PHE A 101 6.14 -5.99 -2.76
C PHE A 101 6.20 -4.53 -2.33
N PRO A 102 5.42 -3.64 -2.96
CA PRO A 102 5.34 -2.27 -2.54
C PRO A 102 4.68 -2.17 -1.16
N GLY A 103 4.99 -1.12 -0.44
CA GLY A 103 4.26 -0.76 0.76
C GLY A 103 2.78 -0.51 0.45
N ARG A 104 1.92 -0.61 1.47
CA ARG A 104 0.46 -0.51 1.34
C ARG A 104 -0.04 0.73 0.57
N THR A 105 0.68 1.85 0.67
CA THR A 105 0.33 3.13 0.03
C THR A 105 1.27 3.47 -1.12
N GLU A 106 2.07 2.54 -1.56
CA GLU A 106 3.08 2.77 -2.60
C GLU A 106 2.65 2.11 -3.90
N SER A 107 2.93 2.79 -5.00
CA SER A 107 2.79 2.20 -6.33
C SER A 107 3.99 1.30 -6.64
N LEU A 108 3.84 0.42 -7.63
CA LEU A 108 4.91 -0.41 -8.19
C LEU A 108 6.17 0.41 -8.52
N TYR A 109 6.00 1.65 -9.00
CA TYR A 109 7.08 2.52 -9.44
C TYR A 109 8.09 2.86 -8.33
N TYR A 110 7.66 2.92 -7.08
CA TYR A 110 8.57 3.07 -5.95
C TYR A 110 9.43 1.82 -5.71
N SER A 111 8.96 0.66 -6.13
CA SER A 111 9.69 -0.60 -6.00
C SER A 111 10.89 -0.70 -6.92
N TYR A 112 10.95 0.07 -8.01
CA TYR A 112 12.09 0.06 -8.94
C TYR A 112 13.41 0.46 -8.27
N TYR A 113 13.37 1.45 -7.37
CA TYR A 113 14.54 1.85 -6.61
C TYR A 113 15.13 0.69 -5.78
N PHE A 114 14.26 -0.14 -5.21
CA PHE A 114 14.69 -1.28 -4.42
C PHE A 114 15.12 -2.49 -5.27
N ALA A 115 14.77 -2.54 -6.55
CA ALA A 115 15.14 -3.64 -7.42
C ALA A 115 16.63 -3.57 -7.86
N GLN A 116 17.17 -2.38 -8.01
CA GLN A 116 18.54 -2.17 -8.46
C GLN A 116 19.59 -2.97 -7.65
N PRO A 117 19.68 -2.87 -6.32
CA PRO A 117 20.69 -3.59 -5.55
C PRO A 117 20.57 -5.11 -5.64
N TYR A 118 19.34 -5.63 -5.84
CA TYR A 118 19.15 -7.07 -6.05
C TYR A 118 19.60 -7.51 -7.44
N ALA A 119 19.36 -6.70 -8.46
CA ALA A 119 19.86 -6.96 -9.80
C ALA A 119 21.39 -6.98 -9.81
N GLU A 120 22.04 -6.01 -9.18
CA GLU A 120 23.49 -5.94 -8.99
C GLU A 120 24.04 -7.14 -8.20
N ALA A 121 23.27 -7.65 -7.25
CA ALA A 121 23.61 -8.87 -6.48
C ALA A 121 23.36 -10.18 -7.27
N GLY A 122 23.02 -10.12 -8.56
CA GLY A 122 22.81 -11.27 -9.41
C GLY A 122 21.45 -11.96 -9.19
N CYS A 123 20.39 -11.18 -9.07
CA CYS A 123 19.03 -11.67 -9.02
C CYS A 123 18.21 -11.13 -10.20
N ASN A 124 17.28 -11.90 -10.71
CA ASN A 124 16.13 -11.37 -11.42
C ASN A 124 15.21 -10.65 -10.44
N CYS A 125 14.39 -9.71 -10.88
CA CYS A 125 13.51 -8.97 -10.00
C CYS A 125 12.05 -9.13 -10.43
N LEU A 126 11.20 -9.53 -9.48
CA LEU A 126 9.75 -9.61 -9.66
C LEU A 126 9.09 -8.59 -8.74
N LEU A 127 8.47 -7.61 -9.33
CA LEU A 127 7.79 -6.52 -8.64
C LEU A 127 6.29 -6.67 -8.81
N TYR A 128 5.56 -6.74 -7.70
CA TYR A 128 4.11 -6.81 -7.73
C TYR A 128 3.46 -5.45 -7.51
N THR A 129 2.29 -5.26 -8.11
CA THR A 129 1.43 -4.14 -7.76
C THR A 129 0.68 -4.50 -6.47
N SER A 130 0.37 -3.49 -5.65
CA SER A 130 -0.58 -3.65 -4.55
C SER A 130 -2.03 -3.71 -5.05
N ASP A 131 -2.23 -3.75 -6.36
CA ASP A 131 -3.50 -3.64 -7.03
C ASP A 131 -3.89 -4.99 -7.60
N ALA A 132 -4.98 -5.52 -7.07
CA ALA A 132 -5.83 -6.38 -7.87
C ALA A 132 -6.43 -5.50 -8.98
N ALA A 133 -5.97 -5.69 -10.18
CA ALA A 133 -6.52 -4.99 -11.35
C ALA A 133 -7.92 -5.53 -11.66
#